data_b946cc5399a1354103d8e56c7705cd5d
#
_entry.id   b946cc5399a1354103d8e56c7705cd5d
#
_cell.length_a   1.000
_cell.length_b   1.000
_cell.length_c   1.000
_cell.angle_alpha   90.00
_cell.angle_beta   90.00
_cell.angle_gamma   90.00
#
_symmetry.space_group_name_H-M   'P 1'
#
loop_
_entity.id
_entity.type
_entity.pdbx_description
1 polymer ?
#
loop_
_entity_poly.entity_id
_entity_poly.type
_entity_poly.pdbx_seq_one_letter_code
_entity_poly.pdbx_strand_id
1 'polypeptide(L)'
;MSLTIMKIMLVLGIIGHALNMYCDRILSIFPNGTLKLEDIKTFGKDDKMAKLMEGVSEKVPMRSAILGAFALMLQFLGYFAMTGYVYEHSKVYGSILFVSIVLFIIIGTAHHVKYGLVEY
;
A
#
# COMPACT_ATOMS: atom_id res chain seq x y z
N MET A 1 -17.86 -5.81 19.30
CA MET A 1 -17.88 -6.52 17.97
C MET A 1 -17.85 -8.02 18.22
N SER A 2 -18.57 -8.85 17.44
CA SER A 2 -18.49 -10.32 17.68
C SER A 2 -17.11 -10.87 17.30
N LEU A 3 -16.65 -11.89 18.02
CA LEU A 3 -15.34 -12.54 17.78
C LEU A 3 -15.22 -13.08 16.35
N THR A 4 -16.31 -13.59 15.80
CA THR A 4 -16.35 -14.12 14.42
C THR A 4 -16.12 -13.02 13.40
N ILE A 5 -16.79 -11.89 13.53
CA ILE A 5 -16.61 -10.73 12.65
C ILE A 5 -15.16 -10.21 12.74
N MET A 6 -14.62 -10.10 13.95
CA MET A 6 -13.24 -9.67 14.16
C MET A 6 -12.22 -10.58 13.47
N LYS A 7 -12.40 -11.91 13.58
CA LYS A 7 -11.54 -12.90 12.89
C LYS A 7 -11.60 -12.73 11.37
N ILE A 8 -12.81 -12.58 10.80
CA ILE A 8 -12.98 -12.37 9.35
C ILE A 8 -12.24 -11.10 8.91
N MET A 9 -12.42 -10.00 9.64
CA MET A 9 -11.76 -8.72 9.31
C MET A 9 -10.24 -8.80 9.40
N LEU A 10 -9.70 -9.54 10.38
CA LEU A 10 -8.25 -9.77 10.50
C LEU A 10 -7.71 -10.58 9.33
N VAL A 11 -8.42 -11.62 8.90
CA VAL A 11 -8.03 -12.42 7.71
C VAL A 11 -8.05 -11.57 6.45
N LEU A 12 -9.08 -10.75 6.26
CA LEU A 12 -9.15 -9.81 5.13
C LEU A 12 -8.00 -8.79 5.18
N GLY A 13 -7.62 -8.32 6.36
CA GLY A 13 -6.46 -7.46 6.54
C GLY A 13 -5.15 -8.12 6.11
N ILE A 14 -4.94 -9.38 6.45
CA ILE A 14 -3.76 -10.16 6.03
C ILE A 14 -3.74 -10.31 4.50
N ILE A 15 -4.89 -10.63 3.88
CA ILE A 15 -5.02 -10.70 2.43
C ILE A 15 -4.68 -9.35 1.79
N GLY A 16 -5.16 -8.25 2.38
CA GLY A 16 -4.83 -6.90 1.94
C GLY A 16 -3.32 -6.61 1.97
N HIS A 17 -2.61 -7.02 3.01
CA HIS A 17 -1.16 -6.88 3.08
C HIS A 17 -0.44 -7.70 2.00
N ALA A 18 -0.82 -8.95 1.80
CA ALA A 18 -0.24 -9.79 0.75
C ALA A 18 -0.48 -9.20 -0.64
N LEU A 19 -1.67 -8.67 -0.90
CA LEU A 19 -2.00 -8.01 -2.16
C LEU A 19 -1.18 -6.72 -2.36
N ASN A 20 -0.98 -5.92 -1.31
CA ASN A 20 -0.16 -4.71 -1.39
C ASN A 20 1.30 -5.05 -1.72
N MET A 21 1.87 -6.06 -1.07
CA MET A 21 3.22 -6.55 -1.39
C MET A 21 3.33 -7.00 -2.85
N TYR A 22 2.31 -7.64 -3.39
CA TYR A 22 2.25 -8.02 -4.81
C TYR A 22 2.23 -6.79 -5.73
N CYS A 23 1.46 -5.74 -5.39
CA CYS A 23 1.42 -4.49 -6.13
C CYS A 23 2.79 -3.81 -6.18
N ASP A 24 3.47 -3.72 -5.04
CA ASP A 24 4.82 -3.15 -4.96
C ASP A 24 5.82 -3.97 -5.77
N ARG A 25 5.67 -5.29 -5.77
CA ARG A 25 6.51 -6.18 -6.56
C ARG A 25 6.34 -5.97 -8.06
N ILE A 26 5.11 -5.78 -8.54
CA ILE A 26 4.85 -5.50 -9.97
C ILE A 26 5.58 -4.23 -10.40
N LEU A 27 5.55 -3.17 -9.59
CA LEU A 27 6.21 -1.89 -9.88
C LEU A 27 7.74 -1.99 -9.87
N SER A 28 8.31 -3.02 -9.24
CA SER A 28 9.76 -3.22 -9.17
C SER A 28 10.34 -4.01 -10.36
N ILE A 29 9.49 -4.46 -11.29
CA ILE A 29 9.91 -5.22 -12.48
C ILE A 29 10.06 -4.26 -13.65
N PHE A 30 11.31 -3.98 -14.02
CA PHE A 30 11.62 -3.13 -15.16
C PHE A 30 12.05 -4.00 -16.37
N PRO A 31 11.59 -3.67 -17.60
CA PRO A 31 11.99 -4.39 -18.81
C PRO A 31 13.50 -4.32 -19.09
N ASN A 32 14.12 -3.20 -18.76
CA ASN A 32 15.50 -2.87 -19.14
C ASN A 32 16.52 -3.06 -17.99
N GLY A 33 16.17 -3.79 -16.93
CA GLY A 33 17.10 -4.07 -15.85
C GLY A 33 16.48 -4.11 -14.46
N THR A 34 17.34 -4.08 -13.45
CA THR A 34 16.93 -4.06 -12.03
C THR A 34 17.53 -2.85 -11.33
N LEU A 35 16.75 -2.25 -10.44
CA LEU A 35 17.23 -1.20 -9.56
C LEU A 35 18.14 -1.81 -8.49
N LYS A 36 19.38 -1.33 -8.40
CA LYS A 36 20.33 -1.73 -7.36
C LYS A 36 20.34 -0.69 -6.23
N LEU A 37 20.71 -1.13 -5.03
CA LEU A 37 20.79 -0.23 -3.86
C LEU A 37 21.73 0.97 -4.10
N GLU A 38 22.78 0.77 -4.92
CA GLU A 38 23.74 1.81 -5.30
C GLU A 38 23.08 2.92 -6.16
N ASP A 39 22.07 2.54 -6.95
CA ASP A 39 21.37 3.46 -7.85
C ASP A 39 20.48 4.44 -7.06
N ILE A 40 20.07 4.08 -5.83
CA ILE A 40 19.29 4.95 -4.94
C ILE A 40 20.10 6.17 -4.48
N LYS A 41 21.43 6.02 -4.36
CA LYS A 41 22.32 7.12 -3.95
C LYS A 41 22.46 8.19 -5.03
N THR A 42 22.23 7.84 -6.29
CA THR A 42 22.31 8.74 -7.45
C THR A 42 20.92 9.14 -7.95
N PHE A 43 19.85 8.79 -7.21
CA PHE A 43 18.48 9.06 -7.59
C PHE A 43 18.24 10.55 -7.85
N GLY A 44 17.80 10.88 -9.07
CA GLY A 44 17.58 12.27 -9.50
C GLY A 44 18.78 12.96 -10.13
N LYS A 45 19.94 12.31 -10.24
CA LYS A 45 21.13 12.88 -10.91
C LYS A 45 21.40 12.24 -12.28
N ASP A 46 20.88 11.05 -12.54
CA ASP A 46 21.09 10.30 -13.77
C ASP A 46 19.78 9.93 -14.45
N ASP A 47 19.76 9.91 -15.79
CA ASP A 47 18.65 9.40 -16.62
C ASP A 47 18.43 7.87 -16.48
N LYS A 48 19.07 7.25 -15.48
CA LYS A 48 19.02 5.79 -15.31
C LYS A 48 17.63 5.29 -15.02
N MET A 49 16.87 6.04 -14.20
CA MET A 49 15.50 5.67 -13.87
C MET A 49 14.59 5.79 -15.10
N ALA A 50 14.74 6.86 -15.87
CA ALA A 50 14.02 7.05 -17.14
C ALA A 50 14.29 5.89 -18.10
N LYS A 51 15.57 5.48 -18.25
CA LYS A 51 15.96 4.34 -19.09
C LYS A 51 15.43 3.00 -18.60
N LEU A 52 15.34 2.78 -17.28
CA LEU A 52 14.75 1.57 -16.71
C LEU A 52 13.24 1.52 -16.95
N MET A 53 12.59 2.67 -16.89
CA MET A 53 11.14 2.80 -17.11
C MET A 53 10.76 2.81 -18.60
N GLU A 54 11.73 3.04 -19.47
CA GLU A 54 11.49 2.99 -20.92
C GLU A 54 10.95 1.63 -21.35
N GLY A 55 9.78 1.62 -21.98
CA GLY A 55 9.08 0.40 -22.39
C GLY A 55 8.21 -0.26 -21.30
N VAL A 56 8.08 0.33 -20.10
CA VAL A 56 7.07 -0.09 -19.12
C VAL A 56 5.69 0.25 -19.69
N SER A 57 4.83 -0.75 -19.80
CA SER A 57 3.45 -0.54 -20.26
C SER A 57 2.68 0.32 -19.23
N GLU A 58 1.98 1.35 -19.69
CA GLU A 58 1.09 2.21 -18.88
C GLU A 58 0.08 1.43 -18.04
N LYS A 59 -0.26 0.21 -18.47
CA LYS A 59 -1.19 -0.66 -17.74
C LYS A 59 -0.62 -1.18 -16.42
N VAL A 60 0.71 -1.18 -16.24
CA VAL A 60 1.35 -1.71 -15.04
C VAL A 60 1.14 -0.80 -13.83
N PRO A 61 1.49 0.50 -13.86
CA PRO A 61 1.20 1.41 -12.75
C PRO A 61 -0.30 1.56 -12.50
N MET A 62 -1.14 1.61 -13.53
CA MET A 62 -2.59 1.71 -13.36
C MET A 62 -3.16 0.49 -12.64
N ARG A 63 -2.74 -0.73 -13.00
CA ARG A 63 -3.13 -1.95 -12.30
C ARG A 63 -2.66 -1.95 -10.85
N SER A 64 -1.42 -1.55 -10.61
CA SER A 64 -0.88 -1.44 -9.26
C SER A 64 -1.65 -0.41 -8.42
N ALA A 65 -2.01 0.74 -9.00
CA ALA A 65 -2.79 1.77 -8.31
C ALA A 65 -4.17 1.26 -7.89
N ILE A 66 -4.89 0.62 -8.80
CA ILE A 66 -6.24 0.08 -8.53
C ILE A 66 -6.17 -1.04 -7.48
N LEU A 67 -5.29 -2.01 -7.69
CA LEU A 67 -5.13 -3.13 -6.76
C LEU A 67 -4.60 -2.67 -5.40
N GLY A 68 -3.67 -1.70 -5.38
CA GLY A 68 -3.15 -1.13 -4.15
C GLY A 68 -4.20 -0.38 -3.34
N ALA A 69 -5.05 0.41 -4.00
CA ALA A 69 -6.19 1.05 -3.34
C ALA A 69 -7.15 0.01 -2.73
N PHE A 70 -7.47 -1.04 -3.48
CA PHE A 70 -8.30 -2.13 -2.96
C PHE A 70 -7.62 -2.89 -1.81
N ALA A 71 -6.32 -3.14 -1.90
CA ALA A 71 -5.53 -3.76 -0.83
C ALA A 71 -5.58 -2.95 0.46
N LEU A 72 -5.47 -1.60 0.37
CA LEU A 72 -5.57 -0.71 1.52
C LEU A 72 -6.96 -0.75 2.17
N MET A 73 -8.02 -0.88 1.39
CA MET A 73 -9.39 -1.07 1.94
C MET A 73 -9.49 -2.36 2.76
N LEU A 74 -8.90 -3.46 2.28
CA LEU A 74 -8.85 -4.72 3.03
C LEU A 74 -7.98 -4.61 4.28
N GLN A 75 -6.83 -3.94 4.20
CA GLN A 75 -5.96 -3.67 5.35
C GLN A 75 -6.70 -2.87 6.42
N PHE A 76 -7.48 -1.86 6.00
CA PHE A 76 -8.29 -1.07 6.91
C PHE A 76 -9.22 -1.94 7.76
N LEU A 77 -9.87 -2.95 7.18
CA LEU A 77 -10.73 -3.84 7.94
C LEU A 77 -9.98 -4.56 9.07
N GLY A 78 -8.77 -5.08 8.77
CA GLY A 78 -7.93 -5.73 9.77
C GLY A 78 -7.51 -4.76 10.90
N TYR A 79 -7.05 -3.58 10.54
CA TYR A 79 -6.68 -2.55 11.51
C TYR A 79 -7.87 -2.06 12.32
N PHE A 80 -9.04 -1.92 11.71
CA PHE A 80 -10.27 -1.55 12.40
C PHE A 80 -10.65 -2.59 13.46
N ALA A 81 -10.50 -3.88 13.15
CA ALA A 81 -10.72 -4.95 14.11
C ALA A 81 -9.76 -4.87 15.30
N MET A 82 -8.47 -4.63 15.05
CA MET A 82 -7.45 -4.42 16.10
C MET A 82 -7.77 -3.20 16.95
N THR A 83 -8.15 -2.10 16.31
CA THR A 83 -8.54 -0.86 17.00
C THR A 83 -9.74 -1.09 17.93
N GLY A 84 -10.74 -1.84 17.47
CA GLY A 84 -11.90 -2.19 18.29
C GLY A 84 -11.50 -2.96 19.55
N TYR A 85 -10.58 -3.92 19.43
CA TYR A 85 -10.04 -4.65 20.57
C TYR A 85 -9.30 -3.73 21.56
N VAL A 86 -8.42 -2.87 21.06
CA VAL A 86 -7.66 -1.92 21.90
C VAL A 86 -8.61 -0.93 22.58
N TYR A 87 -9.63 -0.46 21.86
CA TYR A 87 -10.61 0.49 22.40
C TYR A 87 -11.44 -0.08 23.55
N GLU A 88 -11.76 -1.38 23.54
CA GLU A 88 -12.44 -2.07 24.64
C GLU A 88 -11.58 -2.06 25.93
N HIS A 89 -10.26 -2.07 25.80
CA HIS A 89 -9.32 -2.06 26.93
C HIS A 89 -8.89 -0.65 27.34
N SER A 90 -8.75 0.27 26.37
CA SER A 90 -8.39 1.67 26.61
C SER A 90 -8.95 2.56 25.53
N LYS A 91 -9.91 3.39 25.89
CA LYS A 91 -10.54 4.34 24.95
C LYS A 91 -9.52 5.33 24.37
N VAL A 92 -8.55 5.78 25.19
CA VAL A 92 -7.53 6.74 24.75
C VAL A 92 -6.63 6.12 23.67
N TYR A 93 -6.04 4.97 23.96
CA TYR A 93 -5.16 4.29 22.98
C TYR A 93 -5.92 3.82 21.76
N GLY A 94 -7.13 3.32 21.93
CA GLY A 94 -7.99 2.93 20.80
C GLY A 94 -8.32 4.11 19.89
N SER A 95 -8.61 5.29 20.45
CA SER A 95 -8.86 6.50 19.66
C SER A 95 -7.62 6.98 18.91
N ILE A 96 -6.46 7.00 19.57
CA ILE A 96 -5.18 7.37 18.93
C ILE A 96 -4.88 6.41 17.77
N LEU A 97 -5.02 5.10 18.00
CA LEU A 97 -4.79 4.08 17.00
C LEU A 97 -5.74 4.26 15.81
N PHE A 98 -7.03 4.50 16.06
CA PHE A 98 -8.02 4.74 15.02
C PHE A 98 -7.65 5.92 14.12
N VAL A 99 -7.33 7.07 14.71
CA VAL A 99 -6.92 8.27 13.95
C VAL A 99 -5.67 7.99 13.12
N SER A 100 -4.66 7.32 13.71
CA SER A 100 -3.43 6.97 13.01
C SER A 100 -3.68 6.07 11.80
N ILE A 101 -4.57 5.09 11.94
CA ILE A 101 -4.93 4.17 10.86
C ILE A 101 -5.70 4.90 9.75
N VAL A 102 -6.63 5.77 10.10
CA VAL A 102 -7.37 6.58 9.11
C VAL A 102 -6.41 7.45 8.30
N LEU A 103 -5.48 8.14 8.97
CA LEU A 103 -4.45 8.94 8.29
C LEU A 103 -3.56 8.08 7.39
N PHE A 104 -3.12 6.91 7.88
CA PHE A 104 -2.32 5.98 7.08
C PHE A 104 -3.04 5.54 5.80
N ILE A 105 -4.32 5.18 5.90
CA ILE A 105 -5.11 4.74 4.74
C ILE A 105 -5.34 5.90 3.75
N ILE A 106 -5.63 7.11 4.23
CA ILE A 106 -5.82 8.28 3.37
C ILE A 106 -4.52 8.58 2.61
N ILE A 107 -3.40 8.65 3.31
CA ILE A 107 -2.09 8.96 2.70
C ILE A 107 -1.68 7.84 1.74
N GLY A 108 -1.82 6.57 2.14
CA GLY A 108 -1.48 5.42 1.32
C GLY A 108 -2.32 5.35 0.05
N THR A 109 -3.64 5.59 0.15
CA THR A 109 -4.52 5.62 -1.02
C THR A 109 -4.18 6.76 -1.96
N ALA A 110 -3.94 7.97 -1.43
CA ALA A 110 -3.52 9.11 -2.22
C ALA A 110 -2.19 8.85 -2.95
N HIS A 111 -1.26 8.15 -2.29
CA HIS A 111 0.00 7.74 -2.89
C HIS A 111 -0.20 6.79 -4.08
N HIS A 112 -0.97 5.71 -3.90
CA HIS A 112 -1.27 4.76 -4.98
C HIS A 112 -1.99 5.43 -6.16
N VAL A 113 -2.98 6.29 -5.88
CA VAL A 113 -3.71 7.03 -6.93
C VAL A 113 -2.77 7.97 -7.68
N LYS A 114 -1.91 8.70 -6.97
CA LYS A 114 -0.93 9.59 -7.60
C LYS A 114 -0.01 8.82 -8.55
N TYR A 115 0.57 7.72 -8.12
CA TYR A 115 1.45 6.90 -8.98
C TYR A 115 0.72 6.33 -10.19
N GLY A 116 -0.57 5.99 -10.07
CA GLY A 116 -1.36 5.49 -11.17
C GLY A 116 -1.82 6.55 -12.18
N LEU A 117 -1.83 7.84 -11.80
CA LEU A 117 -2.38 8.92 -12.63
C LEU A 117 -1.34 9.91 -13.15
N VAL A 118 -0.21 10.07 -12.46
CA VAL A 118 0.75 11.18 -12.72
C VAL A 118 2.01 10.72 -13.44
N GLU A 119 2.29 9.45 -13.52
CA GLU A 119 3.44 8.92 -14.27
C GLU A 119 3.13 8.69 -15.77
N TYR A 120 2.09 9.39 -16.25
CA TYR A 120 1.67 9.42 -17.66
C TYR A 120 1.58 10.89 -18.14
#